data_d6481b321faa978c7d385fc8fc92c21d
#
_entry.id   d6481b321faa978c7d385fc8fc92c21d
#
_cell.length_a   1.000
_cell.length_b   1.000
_cell.length_c   1.000
_cell.angle_alpha   90.00
_cell.angle_beta   90.00
_cell.angle_gamma   90.00
#
_symmetry.space_group_name_H-M   'P 1'
#
loop_
_entity.id
_entity.type
_entity.pdbx_description
1 polymer ?
#
loop_
_entity_poly.entity_id
_entity_poly.type
_entity_poly.pdbx_seq_one_letter_code
_entity_poly.pdbx_strand_id
1 'polypeptide(L)' 'MRTKTKRVTLNPRNKSHARKLGKLLSDGWVIVSEHKRGLLSFSPGFVDYVLTKQA' A
#
# COMPACT_ATOMS: atom_id res chain seq x y z
N MET A 1 6.61 -9.29 -20.82
CA MET A 1 6.74 -8.73 -19.48
C MET A 1 5.48 -9.00 -18.69
N ARG A 2 5.64 -9.45 -17.46
CA ARG A 2 4.50 -9.71 -16.60
C ARG A 2 4.38 -8.59 -15.58
N THR A 3 3.18 -8.13 -15.37
CA THR A 3 2.88 -7.17 -14.32
C THR A 3 2.43 -7.93 -13.10
N LYS A 4 3.12 -7.72 -11.99
CA LYS A 4 2.71 -8.27 -10.70
C LYS A 4 1.85 -7.24 -9.98
N THR A 5 0.82 -7.70 -9.32
CA THR A 5 -0.06 -6.84 -8.54
C THR A 5 -0.05 -7.30 -7.10
N LYS A 6 0.09 -6.36 -6.19
CA LYS A 6 0.08 -6.64 -4.77
C LYS A 6 -0.86 -5.67 -4.07
N ARG A 7 -1.66 -6.20 -3.17
CA ARG A 7 -2.56 -5.39 -2.36
C ARG A 7 -2.08 -5.43 -0.92
N VAL A 8 -1.90 -4.26 -0.32
CA VAL A 8 -1.46 -4.16 1.08
C VAL A 8 -2.34 -3.16 1.82
N THR A 9 -2.62 -3.46 3.07
CA THR A 9 -3.34 -2.56 3.97
C THR A 9 -2.37 -2.06 5.01
N LEU A 10 -2.10 -0.76 5.00
CA LEU A 10 -1.13 -0.14 5.87
C LEU A 10 -1.71 1.12 6.51
N ASN A 11 -1.24 1.43 7.70
CA ASN A 11 -1.57 2.68 8.37
C ASN A 11 -0.41 3.65 8.16
N PRO A 12 -0.59 4.72 7.35
CA PRO A 12 0.50 5.66 7.08
C PRO A 12 0.99 6.42 8.31
N ARG A 13 0.22 6.43 9.39
CA ARG A 13 0.65 7.05 10.64
C ARG A 13 1.60 6.16 11.45
N ASN A 14 1.62 4.87 11.15
CA ASN A 14 2.49 3.93 11.82
C ASN A 14 3.86 3.92 11.13
N LYS A 15 4.91 4.18 11.89
CA LYS A 15 6.28 4.24 11.34
C LYS A 15 6.70 2.93 10.71
N SER A 16 6.34 1.79 11.32
CA SER A 16 6.67 0.48 10.78
C SER A 16 5.99 0.24 9.44
N HIS A 17 4.73 0.64 9.32
CA HIS A 17 3.99 0.51 8.07
C HIS A 17 4.57 1.43 6.99
N ALA A 18 4.94 2.65 7.38
CA ALA A 18 5.57 3.57 6.45
C ALA A 18 6.89 3.02 5.91
N ARG A 19 7.66 2.35 6.76
CA ARG A 19 8.91 1.69 6.33
C ARG A 19 8.64 0.56 5.35
N LYS A 20 7.61 -0.25 5.61
CA LYS A 20 7.22 -1.33 4.69
C LYS A 20 6.86 -0.78 3.32
N LEU A 21 6.09 0.29 3.29
CA LEU A 21 5.72 0.93 2.03
C LEU A 21 6.95 1.47 1.33
N GLY A 22 7.85 2.14 2.06
CA GLY A 22 9.11 2.63 1.52
C GLY A 22 9.96 1.54 0.90
N LYS A 23 10.03 0.37 1.56
CA LYS A 23 10.75 -0.78 1.03
C LYS A 23 10.16 -1.28 -0.28
N LEU A 24 8.83 -1.36 -0.35
CA LEU A 24 8.15 -1.78 -1.56
C LEU A 24 8.44 -0.82 -2.72
N LEU A 25 8.38 0.48 -2.45
CA LEU A 25 8.68 1.48 -3.47
C LEU A 25 10.14 1.41 -3.92
N SER A 26 11.06 1.18 -2.98
CA SER A 26 12.48 0.99 -3.30
C SER A 26 12.73 -0.27 -4.12
N ASP A 27 11.88 -1.28 -3.95
CA ASP A 27 12.00 -2.54 -4.69
C ASP A 27 11.40 -2.46 -6.10
N GLY A 28 10.86 -1.31 -6.48
CA GLY A 28 10.32 -1.09 -7.81
C GLY A 28 8.81 -1.13 -7.91
N TRP A 29 8.12 -1.30 -6.80
CA TRP A 29 6.67 -1.27 -6.78
C TRP A 29 6.15 0.16 -6.95
N VAL A 30 5.07 0.30 -7.70
CA VAL A 30 4.42 1.59 -7.95
C VAL A 30 3.00 1.54 -7.41
N ILE A 31 2.60 2.56 -6.68
CA ILE A 31 1.23 2.67 -6.19
C ILE A 31 0.34 3.10 -7.35
N VAL A 32 -0.64 2.27 -7.69
CA VAL A 32 -1.60 2.58 -8.76
C VAL A 32 -2.95 2.99 -8.20
N SER A 33 -3.23 2.64 -6.94
CA SER A 33 -4.49 3.00 -6.30
C SER A 33 -4.33 3.10 -4.80
N GLU A 34 -5.01 4.04 -4.21
CA GLU A 34 -5.14 4.19 -2.76
C GLU A 34 -6.62 4.20 -2.42
N HIS A 35 -7.00 3.41 -1.44
CA HIS A 35 -8.38 3.38 -0.98
C HIS A 35 -8.39 3.57 0.53
N LYS A 36 -8.80 4.75 0.96
CA LYS A 36 -8.91 5.05 2.38
C LYS A 36 -10.15 4.39 2.94
N ARG A 37 -9.99 3.66 4.03
CA ARG A 37 -11.12 3.09 4.71
C ARG A 37 -11.92 4.20 5.37
N GLY A 38 -13.20 4.24 5.09
CA GLY A 38 -14.09 5.31 5.54
C GLY A 38 -14.43 5.23 7.02
N LEU A 39 -15.27 6.17 7.45
CA LEU A 39 -15.70 6.30 8.84
C LEU A 39 -16.45 5.08 9.36
N LEU A 40 -17.02 4.28 8.48
CA LEU A 40 -17.76 3.07 8.85
C LEU A 40 -16.84 1.88 9.08
N SER A 41 -15.55 2.04 8.87
CA SER A 41 -14.58 0.98 9.10
C SER A 41 -14.17 0.94 10.56
N PHE A 42 -13.98 -0.27 11.10
CA PHE A 42 -13.46 -0.46 12.44
C PHE A 42 -11.96 -0.16 12.57
N SER A 43 -11.31 0.13 11.46
CA SER A 43 -9.87 0.41 11.44
C SER A 43 -9.62 1.78 10.83
N PRO A 44 -9.93 2.87 11.56
CA PRO A 44 -9.68 4.22 11.04
C PRO A 44 -8.17 4.45 10.87
N GLY A 45 -7.82 5.14 9.81
CA GLY A 45 -6.43 5.45 9.50
C GLY A 45 -5.72 4.43 8.63
N PHE A 46 -6.33 3.27 8.36
CA PHE A 46 -5.76 2.32 7.43
C PHE A 46 -6.09 2.69 5.99
N VAL A 47 -5.14 2.45 5.11
CA VAL A 47 -5.29 2.71 3.68
C VAL A 47 -4.94 1.43 2.93
N ASP A 48 -5.81 1.04 2.00
CA ASP A 48 -5.53 -0.08 1.11
C ASP A 48 -4.77 0.44 -0.10
N TYR A 49 -3.57 -0.05 -0.30
CA TYR A 49 -2.75 0.30 -1.45
C TYR A 49 -2.74 -0.85 -2.44
N VAL A 50 -2.89 -0.52 -3.70
CA VAL A 50 -2.70 -1.48 -4.79
C VAL A 50 -1.44 -1.05 -5.52
N LEU A 51 -0.47 -1.96 -5.55
CA LEU A 51 0.83 -1.69 -6.18
C LEU A 51 1.04 -2.65 -7.33
N THR A 52 1.78 -2.19 -8.33
CA THR A 52 2.19 -3.01 -9.44
C THR A 52 3.70 -2.94 -9.60
N LYS A 53 4.25 -4.00 -10.14
CA LYS A 53 5.67 -4.08 -10.45
C LYS A 53 5.84 -4.85 -11.75
N GLN A 54 6.63 -4.32 -12.63
CA GLN A 54 6.99 -5.03 -13.86
C GLN A 54 8.16 -5.97 -13.56
N ALA A 55 7.95 -7.21 -13.89
CA ALA A 55 8.96 -8.23 -13.67
C ALA A 55 9.83 -8.42 -14.92
#